data_85bad3e27c0ffb8c27e39abc899a82df
#
_entry.id   85bad3e27c0ffb8c27e39abc899a82df
#
_cell.length_a   1.000
_cell.length_b   1.000
_cell.length_c   1.000
_cell.angle_alpha   90.00
_cell.angle_beta   90.00
_cell.angle_gamma   90.00
#
_symmetry.space_group_name_H-M   'P 1'
#
loop_
_entity.id
_entity.type
_entity.pdbx_description
1 polymer ?
#
loop_
_entity_poly.entity_id
_entity_poly.type
_entity_poly.pdbx_seq_one_letter_code
_entity_poly.pdbx_strand_id
1 'polypeptide(L)'
;MMFLSGRWPAARFLLVGWLGLMLAACGDSDAPEVPASTESPVAEVAGPSAAIAQHDDAYYDELRAHWFALEHAEKAVAERSDPLDIDLEEAPLPADSEPSPQLPLPAPVVDAAAAPVIGIIIDDLGHSLSRGRRIIALPEPVTLAILPHTQAAKALASEAAIAGKTVILHQPMENGAALAIGPGGLYVGMERAELEQTLQTNLNSFVPIQGLNNHMGSRLTSDRQAMDWVMQVLDERGLFFIDSRTSAATQAAFAAEAAGVRHLSRDVFLDNERTFEAIDAAFRRALTLARKQGTALVIGHPYPQTLEYLEQRLPDL
;
A
#
# COMPACT_ATOMS: atom_id res chain seq x y z
N MET A 1 25.46 6.33 -37.19
CA MET A 1 24.92 6.45 -38.56
C MET A 1 23.90 5.35 -38.75
N MET A 2 22.69 5.66 -38.81
CA MET A 2 21.44 5.18 -39.40
C MET A 2 20.27 5.25 -38.42
N PHE A 3 19.47 6.29 -38.58
CA PHE A 3 18.11 6.45 -38.00
C PHE A 3 17.14 5.58 -38.77
N LEU A 4 16.25 4.85 -38.08
CA LEU A 4 15.02 4.34 -38.65
C LEU A 4 13.81 4.79 -37.81
N SER A 5 13.12 5.76 -38.37
CA SER A 5 11.83 6.27 -37.94
C SER A 5 10.70 5.31 -38.37
N GLY A 6 9.99 4.74 -37.41
CA GLY A 6 8.77 3.97 -37.65
C GLY A 6 7.53 4.78 -37.31
N ARG A 7 6.79 5.20 -38.34
CA ARG A 7 5.46 5.88 -38.25
C ARG A 7 4.39 4.81 -38.05
N TRP A 8 3.51 5.01 -37.10
CA TRP A 8 2.29 4.22 -36.91
C TRP A 8 1.11 4.87 -37.67
N PRO A 9 0.24 4.09 -38.33
CA PRO A 9 -0.91 4.62 -39.05
C PRO A 9 -2.12 4.83 -38.10
N ALA A 10 -2.78 5.99 -38.30
CA ALA A 10 -4.05 6.35 -37.66
C ALA A 10 -5.19 5.49 -38.13
N ALA A 11 -5.89 4.82 -37.22
CA ALA A 11 -7.16 4.13 -37.51
C ALA A 11 -8.31 5.14 -37.48
N ARG A 12 -8.98 5.29 -38.64
CA ARG A 12 -10.22 6.06 -38.80
C ARG A 12 -11.40 5.21 -38.36
N PHE A 13 -12.15 5.68 -37.38
CA PHE A 13 -13.49 5.13 -37.06
C PHE A 13 -14.56 5.77 -37.94
N LEU A 14 -15.26 4.93 -38.70
CA LEU A 14 -16.45 5.27 -39.47
C LEU A 14 -17.66 5.24 -38.51
N LEU A 15 -18.35 6.40 -38.41
CA LEU A 15 -19.67 6.54 -37.83
C LEU A 15 -20.70 6.04 -38.85
N VAL A 16 -21.44 4.98 -38.51
CA VAL A 16 -22.66 4.56 -39.27
C VAL A 16 -23.88 5.00 -38.44
N GLY A 17 -24.54 6.03 -38.92
CA GLY A 17 -25.82 6.47 -38.40
C GLY A 17 -26.95 5.54 -38.84
N TRP A 18 -27.82 5.18 -37.91
CA TRP A 18 -29.13 4.57 -38.22
C TRP A 18 -30.25 5.54 -37.87
N LEU A 19 -30.94 5.97 -38.89
CA LEU A 19 -32.17 6.75 -38.86
C LEU A 19 -33.34 5.73 -38.92
N GLY A 20 -34.09 5.61 -37.86
CA GLY A 20 -35.24 4.71 -37.76
C GLY A 20 -36.56 5.47 -37.58
N LEU A 21 -37.43 5.27 -38.49
CA LEU A 21 -38.70 5.90 -38.80
C LEU A 21 -39.77 5.64 -37.74
N MET A 22 -40.49 6.70 -37.33
CA MET A 22 -41.73 6.65 -36.55
C MET A 22 -42.88 6.15 -37.41
N LEU A 23 -43.66 5.18 -36.95
CA LEU A 23 -45.02 4.91 -37.40
C LEU A 23 -45.95 4.73 -36.19
N ALA A 24 -46.87 5.66 -36.08
CA ALA A 24 -48.01 5.61 -35.15
C ALA A 24 -49.08 4.65 -35.67
N ALA A 25 -49.61 3.79 -34.82
CA ALA A 25 -50.87 3.12 -35.04
C ALA A 25 -51.66 3.05 -33.73
N CYS A 26 -52.80 3.72 -33.72
CA CYS A 26 -53.89 3.59 -32.73
C CYS A 26 -54.55 2.22 -32.85
N GLY A 27 -54.83 1.56 -31.73
CA GLY A 27 -55.65 0.37 -31.67
C GLY A 27 -56.15 0.14 -30.26
N ASP A 28 -57.40 0.48 -30.01
CA ASP A 28 -58.19 0.10 -28.83
C ASP A 28 -58.29 -1.44 -28.74
N SER A 29 -58.10 -1.99 -27.58
CA SER A 29 -58.62 -3.33 -27.23
C SER A 29 -58.71 -3.47 -25.72
N ASP A 30 -59.92 -3.69 -25.25
CA ASP A 30 -60.32 -4.09 -23.92
C ASP A 30 -59.48 -5.27 -23.40
N ALA A 31 -58.92 -5.12 -22.23
CA ALA A 31 -58.36 -6.22 -21.43
C ALA A 31 -59.09 -6.29 -20.06
N PRO A 32 -59.44 -7.49 -19.59
CA PRO A 32 -60.24 -7.68 -18.39
C PRO A 32 -59.39 -7.39 -17.13
N GLU A 33 -60.05 -6.78 -16.15
CA GLU A 33 -59.56 -6.57 -14.79
C GLU A 33 -59.16 -7.87 -14.13
N VAL A 34 -57.90 -8.00 -13.71
CA VAL A 34 -57.42 -9.06 -12.81
C VAL A 34 -57.50 -8.49 -11.40
N PRO A 35 -58.11 -9.22 -10.41
CA PRO A 35 -58.26 -8.74 -9.05
C PRO A 35 -56.89 -8.63 -8.38
N ALA A 36 -56.69 -7.52 -7.68
CA ALA A 36 -55.53 -7.21 -6.89
C ALA A 36 -55.25 -8.34 -5.84
N SER A 37 -54.12 -9.04 -6.04
CA SER A 37 -53.59 -9.93 -5.01
C SER A 37 -52.99 -9.09 -3.91
N THR A 38 -53.48 -9.25 -2.69
CA THR A 38 -52.90 -8.72 -1.47
C THR A 38 -51.50 -9.27 -1.28
N GLU A 39 -50.49 -8.46 -1.61
CA GLU A 39 -49.12 -8.76 -1.20
C GLU A 39 -49.01 -8.57 0.29
N SER A 40 -48.75 -9.68 0.98
CA SER A 40 -48.26 -9.68 2.37
C SER A 40 -46.86 -8.99 2.36
N PRO A 41 -46.54 -8.17 3.35
CA PRO A 41 -45.23 -7.56 3.44
C PRO A 41 -44.17 -8.65 3.59
N VAL A 42 -43.33 -8.81 2.59
CA VAL A 42 -42.10 -9.62 2.68
C VAL A 42 -41.28 -8.95 3.78
N ALA A 43 -41.12 -9.65 4.91
CA ALA A 43 -40.19 -9.22 5.94
C ALA A 43 -38.82 -9.09 5.31
N GLU A 44 -38.33 -7.86 5.22
CA GLU A 44 -36.97 -7.51 4.86
C GLU A 44 -36.03 -8.20 5.84
N VAL A 45 -35.45 -9.31 5.43
CA VAL A 45 -34.40 -9.99 6.17
C VAL A 45 -33.22 -9.02 6.14
N ALA A 46 -33.05 -8.25 7.20
CA ALA A 46 -31.88 -7.45 7.44
C ALA A 46 -30.66 -8.38 7.37
N GLY A 47 -29.97 -8.35 6.23
CA GLY A 47 -28.68 -9.01 6.07
C GLY A 47 -27.67 -8.44 7.09
N PRO A 48 -26.58 -9.15 7.40
CA PRO A 48 -25.59 -8.75 8.40
C PRO A 48 -24.72 -7.57 7.91
N SER A 49 -25.36 -6.52 7.40
CA SER A 49 -24.68 -5.30 6.91
C SER A 49 -24.60 -4.16 7.93
N ALA A 50 -25.02 -4.38 9.17
CA ALA A 50 -25.11 -3.31 10.17
C ALA A 50 -24.08 -3.39 11.30
N ALA A 51 -23.05 -4.22 11.18
CA ALA A 51 -22.06 -4.38 12.24
C ALA A 51 -20.60 -4.32 11.77
N ILE A 52 -20.32 -3.66 10.65
CA ILE A 52 -18.97 -3.09 10.46
C ILE A 52 -18.98 -1.82 11.30
N ALA A 53 -18.56 -1.97 12.57
CA ALA A 53 -18.38 -0.83 13.46
C ALA A 53 -17.59 0.22 12.69
N GLN A 54 -18.16 1.42 12.57
CA GLN A 54 -17.44 2.60 12.12
C GLN A 54 -16.39 2.89 13.19
N HIS A 55 -15.23 2.24 13.09
CA HIS A 55 -14.07 2.64 13.86
C HIS A 55 -13.65 3.99 13.31
N ASP A 56 -13.77 5.00 14.15
CA ASP A 56 -13.33 6.35 13.82
C ASP A 56 -11.80 6.42 13.73
N ASP A 57 -11.29 7.54 13.23
CA ASP A 57 -9.85 7.77 13.14
C ASP A 57 -9.13 7.57 14.48
N ALA A 58 -9.80 7.76 15.62
CA ALA A 58 -9.26 7.60 16.97
C ALA A 58 -8.92 6.13 17.29
N TYR A 59 -9.76 5.18 16.87
CA TYR A 59 -9.49 3.76 17.06
C TYR A 59 -8.20 3.32 16.35
N TYR A 60 -8.00 3.74 15.11
CA TYR A 60 -6.80 3.40 14.35
C TYR A 60 -5.57 4.15 14.87
N ASP A 61 -5.74 5.35 15.42
CA ASP A 61 -4.68 6.09 16.07
C ASP A 61 -4.25 5.42 17.38
N GLU A 62 -5.18 4.85 18.16
CA GLU A 62 -4.85 4.05 19.36
C GLU A 62 -4.13 2.74 19.01
N LEU A 63 -4.61 2.00 18.01
CA LEU A 63 -3.95 0.78 17.56
C LEU A 63 -2.52 1.03 17.11
N ARG A 64 -2.29 2.08 16.33
CA ARG A 64 -0.96 2.45 15.87
C ARG A 64 -0.06 2.95 17.00
N ALA A 65 -0.59 3.75 17.93
CA ALA A 65 0.17 4.21 19.08
C ALA A 65 0.63 3.03 19.95
N HIS A 66 -0.23 2.02 20.11
CA HIS A 66 0.12 0.80 20.84
C HIS A 66 1.20 -0.01 20.10
N TRP A 67 1.10 -0.14 18.78
CA TRP A 67 2.09 -0.83 17.96
C TRP A 67 3.48 -0.15 18.02
N PHE A 68 3.54 1.18 17.87
CA PHE A 68 4.80 1.91 18.01
C PHE A 68 5.42 1.78 19.40
N ALA A 69 4.59 1.74 20.45
CA ALA A 69 5.10 1.53 21.81
C ALA A 69 5.73 0.14 21.96
N LEU A 70 5.17 -0.91 21.34
CA LEU A 70 5.72 -2.26 21.36
C LEU A 70 7.01 -2.37 20.55
N GLU A 71 7.07 -1.80 19.35
CA GLU A 71 8.27 -1.80 18.50
C GLU A 71 9.45 -1.09 19.20
N HIS A 72 9.18 0.04 19.87
CA HIS A 72 10.19 0.72 20.66
C HIS A 72 10.60 -0.06 21.92
N ALA A 73 9.68 -0.81 22.52
CA ALA A 73 10.00 -1.68 23.65
C ALA A 73 10.90 -2.86 23.21
N GLU A 74 10.61 -3.50 22.08
CA GLU A 74 11.45 -4.56 21.52
C GLU A 74 12.86 -4.04 21.15
N LYS A 75 12.95 -2.87 20.53
CA LYS A 75 14.22 -2.22 20.21
C LYS A 75 15.00 -1.85 21.46
N ALA A 76 14.35 -1.32 22.49
CA ALA A 76 14.98 -1.00 23.76
C ALA A 76 15.44 -2.25 24.52
N VAL A 77 14.79 -3.40 24.36
CA VAL A 77 15.23 -4.69 24.90
C VAL A 77 16.46 -5.19 24.13
N ALA A 78 16.44 -5.09 22.80
CA ALA A 78 17.57 -5.49 21.96
C ALA A 78 18.83 -4.62 22.21
N GLU A 79 18.65 -3.31 22.48
CA GLU A 79 19.75 -2.39 22.80
C GLU A 79 20.28 -2.55 24.25
N ARG A 80 19.53 -3.20 25.16
CA ARG A 80 19.96 -3.48 26.55
C ARG A 80 20.60 -4.83 26.73
N SER A 81 20.64 -5.66 25.72
CA SER A 81 21.36 -6.93 25.75
C SER A 81 22.84 -6.68 25.48
N ASP A 82 23.55 -6.13 26.50
CA ASP A 82 24.99 -6.29 26.57
C ASP A 82 25.29 -7.79 26.66
N PRO A 83 26.28 -8.30 25.93
CA PRO A 83 26.67 -9.69 26.03
C PRO A 83 27.24 -9.93 27.42
N LEU A 84 26.42 -10.42 28.33
CA LEU A 84 26.95 -11.04 29.56
C LEU A 84 27.68 -12.30 29.13
N ASP A 85 28.99 -12.29 29.28
CA ASP A 85 29.85 -13.47 29.25
C ASP A 85 29.27 -14.54 30.20
N ILE A 86 28.56 -15.49 29.65
CA ILE A 86 28.22 -16.73 30.34
C ILE A 86 28.96 -17.83 29.57
N ASP A 87 30.08 -18.25 30.17
CA ASP A 87 30.74 -19.51 29.83
C ASP A 87 29.75 -20.65 30.04
N LEU A 88 29.11 -21.11 28.97
CA LEU A 88 28.40 -22.37 28.92
C LEU A 88 29.17 -23.34 28.04
N GLU A 89 29.74 -24.34 28.70
CA GLU A 89 30.41 -25.49 28.16
C GLU A 89 29.56 -26.14 27.06
N GLU A 90 30.11 -26.15 25.85
CA GLU A 90 29.47 -26.46 24.57
C GLU A 90 29.23 -27.97 24.44
N ALA A 91 27.96 -28.37 24.42
CA ALA A 91 27.58 -29.69 23.91
C ALA A 91 27.45 -29.59 22.36
N PRO A 92 28.03 -30.53 21.60
CA PRO A 92 28.04 -30.42 20.13
C PRO A 92 26.65 -30.64 19.55
N LEU A 93 26.15 -29.61 18.87
CA LEU A 93 24.97 -29.69 17.99
C LEU A 93 25.36 -30.32 16.66
N PRO A 94 24.45 -31.11 16.02
CA PRO A 94 24.74 -31.72 14.74
C PRO A 94 24.92 -30.68 13.65
N ALA A 95 26.04 -30.80 12.93
CA ALA A 95 26.30 -30.01 11.73
C ALA A 95 25.26 -30.36 10.67
N ASP A 96 24.49 -29.36 10.22
CA ASP A 96 24.10 -29.21 8.83
C ASP A 96 23.08 -28.04 8.72
N SER A 97 23.57 -27.00 8.18
CA SER A 97 22.99 -25.87 7.42
C SER A 97 23.50 -24.52 7.92
N GLU A 98 24.67 -24.15 7.41
CA GLU A 98 25.09 -22.75 7.43
C GLU A 98 24.10 -21.94 6.60
N PRO A 99 23.52 -20.82 7.13
CA PRO A 99 22.82 -19.89 6.28
C PRO A 99 23.82 -19.32 5.27
N SER A 100 23.57 -19.52 3.98
CA SER A 100 24.37 -18.91 2.93
C SER A 100 24.50 -17.40 3.21
N PRO A 101 25.71 -16.83 3.12
CA PRO A 101 25.91 -15.40 3.33
C PRO A 101 25.09 -14.64 2.29
N GLN A 102 24.05 -13.94 2.74
CA GLN A 102 23.28 -13.06 1.87
C GLN A 102 24.19 -11.90 1.47
N LEU A 103 24.55 -11.85 0.20
CA LEU A 103 25.25 -10.70 -0.36
C LEU A 103 24.37 -9.46 -0.16
N PRO A 104 24.94 -8.32 0.28
CA PRO A 104 24.19 -7.08 0.34
C PRO A 104 23.63 -6.74 -1.04
N LEU A 105 22.37 -6.32 -1.09
CA LEU A 105 21.73 -5.86 -2.32
C LEU A 105 22.61 -4.77 -2.97
N PRO A 106 22.81 -4.80 -4.30
CA PRO A 106 23.58 -3.77 -4.96
C PRO A 106 22.94 -2.41 -4.73
N ALA A 107 23.76 -1.43 -4.34
CA ALA A 107 23.28 -0.05 -4.21
C ALA A 107 22.74 0.43 -5.56
N PRO A 108 21.63 1.20 -5.59
CA PRO A 108 21.10 1.74 -6.84
C PRO A 108 22.21 2.53 -7.56
N VAL A 109 22.37 2.28 -8.85
CA VAL A 109 23.30 3.04 -9.69
C VAL A 109 22.68 4.41 -9.90
N VAL A 110 23.15 5.42 -9.16
CA VAL A 110 22.73 6.81 -9.32
C VAL A 110 23.68 7.49 -10.29
N ASP A 111 23.11 8.18 -11.28
CA ASP A 111 23.87 9.10 -12.12
C ASP A 111 24.35 10.26 -11.22
N ALA A 112 25.66 10.36 -11.02
CA ALA A 112 26.28 11.38 -10.16
C ALA A 112 26.03 12.84 -10.63
N ALA A 113 25.45 13.01 -11.81
CA ALA A 113 25.06 14.30 -12.37
C ALA A 113 23.58 14.66 -12.10
N ALA A 114 22.76 13.70 -11.62
CA ALA A 114 21.36 13.95 -11.34
C ALA A 114 21.19 14.65 -9.98
N ALA A 115 20.21 15.57 -9.90
CA ALA A 115 19.83 16.18 -8.63
C ALA A 115 19.31 15.10 -7.65
N PRO A 116 19.61 15.22 -6.34
CA PRO A 116 19.09 14.28 -5.34
C PRO A 116 17.56 14.25 -5.34
N VAL A 117 16.97 13.06 -5.23
CA VAL A 117 15.52 12.85 -5.27
C VAL A 117 15.01 12.29 -3.93
N ILE A 118 13.90 12.83 -3.45
CA ILE A 118 13.15 12.27 -2.32
C ILE A 118 11.81 11.73 -2.84
N GLY A 119 11.56 10.44 -2.61
CA GLY A 119 10.24 9.84 -2.75
C GLY A 119 9.47 9.97 -1.43
N ILE A 120 8.22 10.41 -1.50
CA ILE A 120 7.34 10.54 -0.33
C ILE A 120 6.12 9.67 -0.53
N ILE A 121 5.83 8.81 0.45
CA ILE A 121 4.64 7.96 0.49
C ILE A 121 3.86 8.31 1.74
N ILE A 122 2.53 8.43 1.61
CA ILE A 122 1.63 8.53 2.75
C ILE A 122 0.80 7.26 2.84
N ASP A 123 1.05 6.50 3.90
CA ASP A 123 0.40 5.24 4.22
C ASP A 123 -0.97 5.45 4.90
N ASP A 124 -1.71 4.38 5.17
CA ASP A 124 -2.97 4.33 5.91
C ASP A 124 -4.10 5.22 5.35
N LEU A 125 -4.07 5.50 4.06
CA LEU A 125 -5.15 6.24 3.42
C LEU A 125 -6.36 5.35 3.14
N GLY A 126 -7.55 5.98 3.05
CA GLY A 126 -8.80 5.29 2.74
C GLY A 126 -9.89 5.44 3.80
N HIS A 127 -9.56 5.76 5.04
CA HIS A 127 -10.55 5.98 6.11
C HIS A 127 -11.15 7.39 6.08
N SER A 128 -10.33 8.40 5.79
CA SER A 128 -10.72 9.81 5.77
C SER A 128 -10.55 10.44 4.40
N LEU A 129 -11.68 10.77 3.75
CA LEU A 129 -11.66 11.44 2.45
C LEU A 129 -11.03 12.85 2.56
N SER A 130 -11.28 13.56 3.65
CA SER A 130 -10.75 14.91 3.85
C SER A 130 -9.24 14.93 4.02
N ARG A 131 -8.66 14.00 4.78
CA ARG A 131 -7.21 13.88 4.94
C ARG A 131 -6.54 13.47 3.63
N GLY A 132 -7.13 12.49 2.91
CA GLY A 132 -6.61 12.08 1.60
C GLY A 132 -6.61 13.21 0.58
N ARG A 133 -7.64 14.05 0.55
CA ARG A 133 -7.71 15.23 -0.32
C ARG A 133 -6.65 16.28 0.00
N ARG A 134 -6.26 16.45 1.27
CA ARG A 134 -5.10 17.30 1.62
C ARG A 134 -3.81 16.80 1.01
N ILE A 135 -3.58 15.47 1.01
CA ILE A 135 -2.41 14.88 0.33
C ILE A 135 -2.48 15.08 -1.18
N ILE A 136 -3.64 14.88 -1.80
CA ILE A 136 -3.83 15.10 -3.24
C ILE A 136 -3.54 16.56 -3.62
N ALA A 137 -3.88 17.50 -2.75
CA ALA A 137 -3.69 18.93 -2.97
C ALA A 137 -2.23 19.41 -2.82
N LEU A 138 -1.33 18.58 -2.26
CA LEU A 138 0.09 18.93 -2.20
C LEU A 138 0.64 19.17 -3.60
N PRO A 139 1.46 20.22 -3.80
CA PRO A 139 1.96 20.56 -5.14
C PRO A 139 2.92 19.52 -5.69
N GLU A 140 3.71 18.89 -4.82
CA GLU A 140 4.74 17.94 -5.21
C GLU A 140 4.18 16.52 -5.44
N PRO A 141 4.86 15.68 -6.24
CA PRO A 141 4.45 14.30 -6.43
C PRO A 141 4.64 13.48 -5.16
N VAL A 142 3.52 13.20 -4.48
CA VAL A 142 3.44 12.32 -3.31
C VAL A 142 2.66 11.07 -3.70
N THR A 143 3.13 9.90 -3.27
CA THR A 143 2.45 8.62 -3.50
C THR A 143 1.42 8.36 -2.40
N LEU A 144 0.22 7.98 -2.79
CA LEU A 144 -0.86 7.61 -1.89
C LEU A 144 -0.90 6.09 -1.74
N ALA A 145 -0.64 5.58 -0.54
CA ALA A 145 -0.80 4.17 -0.19
C ALA A 145 -2.15 3.98 0.51
N ILE A 146 -3.07 3.33 -0.19
CA ILE A 146 -4.47 3.24 0.21
C ILE A 146 -4.79 1.83 0.68
N LEU A 147 -5.37 1.72 1.88
CA LEU A 147 -5.86 0.46 2.46
C LEU A 147 -7.04 -0.08 1.63
N PRO A 148 -7.07 -1.41 1.34
CA PRO A 148 -8.19 -2.02 0.66
C PRO A 148 -9.46 -1.98 1.53
N HIS A 149 -10.63 -2.08 0.91
CA HIS A 149 -11.93 -2.22 1.60
C HIS A 149 -12.30 -1.08 2.55
N THR A 150 -11.63 0.08 2.44
CA THR A 150 -11.97 1.28 3.20
C THR A 150 -12.99 2.14 2.45
N GLN A 151 -13.79 2.91 3.21
CA GLN A 151 -14.94 3.65 2.65
C GLN A 151 -14.56 4.71 1.60
N ALA A 152 -13.39 5.34 1.75
CA ALA A 152 -12.94 6.39 0.83
C ALA A 152 -11.94 5.90 -0.23
N ALA A 153 -11.53 4.61 -0.22
CA ALA A 153 -10.47 4.10 -1.09
C ALA A 153 -10.71 4.38 -2.58
N LYS A 154 -11.90 4.05 -3.08
CA LYS A 154 -12.24 4.25 -4.50
C LYS A 154 -12.25 5.72 -4.91
N ALA A 155 -12.82 6.58 -4.06
CA ALA A 155 -12.88 8.01 -4.33
C ALA A 155 -11.47 8.63 -4.33
N LEU A 156 -10.66 8.32 -3.31
CA LEU A 156 -9.29 8.82 -3.21
C LEU A 156 -8.41 8.32 -4.36
N ALA A 157 -8.49 7.04 -4.74
CA ALA A 157 -7.73 6.51 -5.85
C ALA A 157 -8.06 7.23 -7.17
N SER A 158 -9.35 7.44 -7.44
CA SER A 158 -9.80 8.16 -8.63
C SER A 158 -9.37 9.64 -8.62
N GLU A 159 -9.57 10.36 -7.52
CA GLU A 159 -9.18 11.76 -7.39
C GLU A 159 -7.66 11.94 -7.48
N ALA A 160 -6.89 11.05 -6.84
CA ALA A 160 -5.43 11.06 -6.92
C ALA A 160 -4.91 10.82 -8.34
N ALA A 161 -5.50 9.87 -9.07
CA ALA A 161 -5.14 9.59 -10.46
C ALA A 161 -5.44 10.78 -11.38
N ILE A 162 -6.59 11.45 -11.21
CA ILE A 162 -6.93 12.67 -11.96
C ILE A 162 -5.91 13.79 -11.67
N ALA A 163 -5.44 13.89 -10.43
CA ALA A 163 -4.41 14.85 -10.03
C ALA A 163 -2.98 14.44 -10.43
N GLY A 164 -2.81 13.32 -11.13
CA GLY A 164 -1.49 12.82 -11.58
C GLY A 164 -0.62 12.24 -10.46
N LYS A 165 -1.21 11.91 -9.31
CA LYS A 165 -0.51 11.28 -8.19
C LYS A 165 -0.37 9.77 -8.42
N THR A 166 0.70 9.20 -7.90
CA THR A 166 0.89 7.75 -7.84
C THR A 166 0.00 7.14 -6.76
N VAL A 167 -0.70 6.06 -7.09
CA VAL A 167 -1.55 5.31 -6.17
C VAL A 167 -1.06 3.88 -6.06
N ILE A 168 -0.88 3.41 -4.83
CA ILE A 168 -0.47 2.04 -4.53
C ILE A 168 -1.43 1.40 -3.52
N LEU A 169 -1.48 0.07 -3.52
CA LEU A 169 -2.18 -0.68 -2.50
C LEU A 169 -1.35 -0.72 -1.22
N HIS A 170 -1.90 -0.27 -0.11
CA HIS A 170 -1.35 -0.48 1.22
C HIS A 170 -1.86 -1.81 1.76
N GLN A 171 -1.10 -2.90 1.53
CA GLN A 171 -1.54 -4.27 1.77
C GLN A 171 -1.41 -4.65 3.24
N PRO A 172 -2.53 -4.98 3.94
CA PRO A 172 -2.46 -5.48 5.30
C PRO A 172 -1.72 -6.82 5.37
N MET A 173 -0.66 -6.88 6.20
CA MET A 173 0.20 -8.04 6.39
C MET A 173 0.41 -8.33 7.87
N GLU A 174 0.47 -9.61 8.26
CA GLU A 174 0.61 -10.05 9.65
C GLU A 174 1.84 -9.43 10.32
N ASN A 175 1.62 -8.91 11.53
CA ASN A 175 2.67 -8.37 12.40
C ASN A 175 3.03 -9.35 13.54
N GLY A 176 4.22 -9.20 14.11
CA GLY A 176 4.70 -10.05 15.20
C GLY A 176 3.98 -9.82 16.54
N ALA A 177 3.29 -8.69 16.70
CA ALA A 177 2.58 -8.32 17.93
C ALA A 177 1.13 -8.83 17.98
N ALA A 178 0.68 -9.58 16.96
CA ALA A 178 -0.68 -10.11 16.83
C ALA A 178 -1.78 -9.02 16.87
N LEU A 179 -1.46 -7.80 16.44
CA LEU A 179 -2.43 -6.71 16.30
C LEU A 179 -3.32 -6.94 15.09
N ALA A 180 -4.56 -6.46 15.17
CA ALA A 180 -5.48 -6.50 14.04
C ALA A 180 -4.96 -5.64 12.87
N ILE A 181 -4.89 -6.23 11.69
CA ILE A 181 -4.35 -5.57 10.48
C ILE A 181 -5.44 -5.10 9.52
N GLY A 182 -6.70 -5.29 9.88
CA GLY A 182 -7.84 -4.90 9.07
C GLY A 182 -8.24 -5.95 8.01
N PRO A 183 -9.27 -5.64 7.21
CA PRO A 183 -9.82 -6.57 6.22
C PRO A 183 -8.84 -6.80 5.05
N GLY A 184 -8.85 -8.02 4.50
CA GLY A 184 -7.95 -8.39 3.41
C GLY A 184 -6.52 -8.67 3.85
N GLY A 185 -6.32 -9.00 5.14
CA GLY A 185 -5.00 -9.33 5.70
C GLY A 185 -4.39 -10.59 5.10
N LEU A 186 -3.06 -10.55 4.90
CA LEU A 186 -2.25 -11.72 4.57
C LEU A 186 -1.55 -12.21 5.82
N TYR A 187 -1.58 -13.52 6.06
CA TYR A 187 -1.07 -14.15 7.28
C TYR A 187 -0.06 -15.25 6.94
N VAL A 188 0.95 -15.41 7.79
CA VAL A 188 1.87 -16.55 7.73
C VAL A 188 1.09 -17.85 7.96
N GLY A 189 1.38 -18.86 7.13
CA GLY A 189 0.69 -20.14 7.17
C GLY A 189 -0.58 -20.22 6.31
N MET A 190 -0.96 -19.15 5.62
CA MET A 190 -1.94 -19.25 4.54
C MET A 190 -1.43 -20.19 3.45
N GLU A 191 -2.33 -21.01 2.91
CA GLU A 191 -2.04 -21.76 1.69
C GLU A 191 -1.85 -20.76 0.51
N ARG A 192 -0.99 -21.14 -0.44
CA ARG A 192 -0.67 -20.28 -1.58
C ARG A 192 -1.91 -19.74 -2.31
N ALA A 193 -2.86 -20.62 -2.61
CA ALA A 193 -4.07 -20.23 -3.34
C ALA A 193 -4.92 -19.22 -2.56
N GLU A 194 -4.98 -19.34 -1.24
CA GLU A 194 -5.71 -18.41 -0.36
C GLU A 194 -5.03 -17.04 -0.32
N LEU A 195 -3.70 -17.02 -0.16
CA LEU A 195 -2.91 -15.79 -0.16
C LEU A 195 -3.05 -15.04 -1.49
N GLU A 196 -2.84 -15.74 -2.61
CA GLU A 196 -2.97 -15.16 -3.95
C GLU A 196 -4.39 -14.63 -4.21
N GLN A 197 -5.42 -15.38 -3.85
CA GLN A 197 -6.82 -14.95 -4.01
C GLN A 197 -7.14 -13.71 -3.18
N THR A 198 -6.68 -13.66 -1.93
CA THR A 198 -6.86 -12.50 -1.05
C THR A 198 -6.16 -11.28 -1.63
N LEU A 199 -4.90 -11.41 -2.04
CA LEU A 199 -4.14 -10.34 -2.67
C LEU A 199 -4.79 -9.85 -3.97
N GLN A 200 -5.26 -10.76 -4.82
CA GLN A 200 -5.99 -10.42 -6.05
C GLN A 200 -7.27 -9.65 -5.77
N THR A 201 -8.02 -10.04 -4.73
CA THR A 201 -9.23 -9.34 -4.29
C THR A 201 -8.91 -7.92 -3.84
N ASN A 202 -7.84 -7.74 -3.08
CA ASN A 202 -7.38 -6.43 -2.61
C ASN A 202 -6.92 -5.54 -3.78
N LEU A 203 -6.15 -6.09 -4.71
CA LEU A 203 -5.69 -5.39 -5.92
C LEU A 203 -6.84 -4.98 -6.86
N ASN A 204 -8.00 -5.59 -6.71
CA ASN A 204 -9.21 -5.25 -7.48
C ASN A 204 -10.19 -4.35 -6.69
N SER A 205 -9.87 -3.99 -5.45
CA SER A 205 -10.78 -3.22 -4.58
C SER A 205 -10.97 -1.77 -5.03
N PHE A 206 -9.97 -1.18 -5.69
CA PHE A 206 -10.02 0.15 -6.30
C PHE A 206 -9.03 0.25 -7.49
N VAL A 207 -9.15 1.28 -8.30
CA VAL A 207 -8.26 1.54 -9.44
C VAL A 207 -8.01 3.04 -9.59
N PRO A 208 -6.85 3.45 -10.13
CA PRO A 208 -5.72 2.60 -10.54
C PRO A 208 -4.85 2.15 -9.35
N ILE A 209 -4.12 1.05 -9.51
CA ILE A 209 -3.06 0.63 -8.59
C ILE A 209 -1.79 0.42 -9.44
N GLN A 210 -0.69 1.08 -9.07
CA GLN A 210 0.57 1.04 -9.78
C GLN A 210 1.65 0.21 -9.07
N GLY A 211 1.44 -0.07 -7.79
CA GLY A 211 2.35 -0.84 -6.94
C GLY A 211 1.68 -1.22 -5.63
N LEU A 212 2.49 -1.76 -4.73
CA LEU A 212 2.07 -2.22 -3.42
C LEU A 212 3.16 -1.92 -2.38
N ASN A 213 2.75 -1.56 -1.15
CA ASN A 213 3.61 -1.62 0.03
C ASN A 213 2.91 -2.35 1.18
N ASN A 214 3.66 -2.75 2.20
CA ASN A 214 3.10 -3.46 3.34
C ASN A 214 2.60 -2.50 4.43
N HIS A 215 1.31 -2.68 4.82
CA HIS A 215 0.76 -2.20 6.08
C HIS A 215 1.15 -3.15 7.19
N MET A 216 1.83 -2.65 8.24
CA MET A 216 2.45 -3.52 9.25
C MET A 216 3.38 -4.56 8.59
N GLY A 217 3.18 -5.86 8.86
CA GLY A 217 3.83 -6.93 8.14
C GLY A 217 5.15 -7.40 8.72
N SER A 218 5.51 -7.02 9.95
CA SER A 218 6.81 -7.41 10.55
C SER A 218 7.03 -8.94 10.60
N ARG A 219 5.93 -9.73 10.63
CA ARG A 219 5.98 -11.20 10.59
C ARG A 219 5.92 -11.73 9.17
N LEU A 220 4.93 -11.30 8.35
CA LEU A 220 4.76 -11.82 7.00
C LEU A 220 5.94 -11.47 6.10
N THR A 221 6.45 -10.24 6.16
CA THR A 221 7.59 -9.83 5.32
C THR A 221 8.88 -10.59 5.66
N SER A 222 8.97 -11.20 6.84
CA SER A 222 10.08 -12.09 7.23
C SER A 222 9.92 -13.52 6.72
N ASP A 223 8.73 -13.90 6.22
CA ASP A 223 8.48 -15.20 5.60
C ASP A 223 8.82 -15.13 4.10
N ARG A 224 9.95 -15.74 3.73
CA ARG A 224 10.44 -15.73 2.35
C ARG A 224 9.45 -16.36 1.37
N GLN A 225 8.82 -17.47 1.76
CA GLN A 225 7.90 -18.18 0.86
C GLN A 225 6.64 -17.36 0.59
N ALA A 226 6.05 -16.75 1.63
CA ALA A 226 4.90 -15.88 1.46
C ALA A 226 5.23 -14.66 0.58
N MET A 227 6.42 -14.06 0.77
CA MET A 227 6.86 -12.93 -0.05
C MET A 227 7.15 -13.33 -1.50
N ASP A 228 7.69 -14.52 -1.75
CA ASP A 228 7.86 -15.03 -3.13
C ASP A 228 6.50 -15.13 -3.86
N TRP A 229 5.45 -15.61 -3.20
CA TRP A 229 4.09 -15.66 -3.77
C TRP A 229 3.51 -14.26 -4.03
N VAL A 230 3.70 -13.32 -3.08
CA VAL A 230 3.30 -11.91 -3.27
C VAL A 230 3.99 -11.33 -4.50
N MET A 231 5.31 -11.51 -4.62
CA MET A 231 6.08 -10.93 -5.74
C MET A 231 5.69 -11.54 -7.07
N GLN A 232 5.34 -12.83 -7.12
CA GLN A 232 4.85 -13.45 -8.34
C GLN A 232 3.54 -12.79 -8.84
N VAL A 233 2.60 -12.52 -7.93
CA VAL A 233 1.36 -11.81 -8.29
C VAL A 233 1.66 -10.39 -8.80
N LEU A 234 2.64 -9.70 -8.21
CA LEU A 234 3.03 -8.36 -8.64
C LEU A 234 3.69 -8.36 -10.02
N ASP A 235 4.57 -9.33 -10.30
CA ASP A 235 5.21 -9.48 -11.60
C ASP A 235 4.18 -9.73 -12.70
N GLU A 236 3.25 -10.67 -12.50
CA GLU A 236 2.16 -10.97 -13.43
C GLU A 236 1.30 -9.75 -13.77
N ARG A 237 1.18 -8.78 -12.86
CA ARG A 237 0.43 -7.54 -13.03
C ARG A 237 1.29 -6.33 -13.45
N GLY A 238 2.60 -6.49 -13.55
CA GLY A 238 3.55 -5.41 -13.86
C GLY A 238 3.61 -4.31 -12.78
N LEU A 239 3.31 -4.67 -11.52
CA LEU A 239 3.29 -3.75 -10.39
C LEU A 239 4.69 -3.68 -9.73
N PHE A 240 5.00 -2.53 -9.10
CA PHE A 240 6.20 -2.40 -8.29
C PHE A 240 5.92 -2.67 -6.79
N PHE A 241 6.97 -2.93 -6.03
CA PHE A 241 6.89 -3.15 -4.59
C PHE A 241 7.69 -2.11 -3.79
N ILE A 242 7.14 -1.69 -2.65
CA ILE A 242 7.86 -0.89 -1.67
C ILE A 242 7.90 -1.65 -0.34
N ASP A 243 9.10 -1.96 0.12
CA ASP A 243 9.29 -2.51 1.47
C ASP A 243 9.24 -1.39 2.50
N SER A 244 8.16 -1.34 3.31
CA SER A 244 8.03 -0.38 4.41
C SER A 244 9.01 -0.65 5.57
N ARG A 245 9.73 -1.80 5.52
CA ARG A 245 10.78 -2.20 6.48
C ARG A 245 10.31 -2.09 7.93
N THR A 246 9.19 -2.71 8.23
CA THR A 246 8.66 -2.82 9.59
C THR A 246 9.38 -3.86 10.44
N SER A 247 10.27 -4.65 9.83
CA SER A 247 11.18 -5.59 10.48
C SER A 247 12.57 -5.51 9.85
N ALA A 248 13.61 -5.66 10.67
CA ALA A 248 14.98 -5.81 10.17
C ALA A 248 15.20 -7.16 9.47
N ALA A 249 14.37 -8.17 9.78
CA ALA A 249 14.42 -9.53 9.21
C ALA A 249 13.64 -9.66 7.90
N THR A 250 13.15 -8.55 7.32
CA THR A 250 12.35 -8.60 6.08
C THR A 250 13.08 -9.33 4.96
N GLN A 251 12.36 -10.19 4.24
CA GLN A 251 12.78 -10.90 3.04
C GLN A 251 12.18 -10.26 1.77
N ALA A 252 11.37 -9.22 1.93
CA ALA A 252 10.55 -8.66 0.86
C ALA A 252 11.39 -8.14 -0.32
N ALA A 253 12.44 -7.36 -0.06
CA ALA A 253 13.32 -6.84 -1.10
C ALA A 253 14.07 -7.97 -1.84
N PHE A 254 14.52 -9.01 -1.12
CA PHE A 254 15.18 -10.18 -1.74
C PHE A 254 14.20 -11.00 -2.60
N ALA A 255 12.95 -11.14 -2.17
CA ALA A 255 11.92 -11.80 -2.96
C ALA A 255 11.60 -11.01 -4.23
N ALA A 256 11.49 -9.68 -4.11
CA ALA A 256 11.24 -8.78 -5.26
C ALA A 256 12.38 -8.86 -6.29
N GLU A 257 13.64 -8.81 -5.84
CA GLU A 257 14.81 -8.96 -6.72
C GLU A 257 14.80 -10.31 -7.44
N ALA A 258 14.55 -11.40 -6.71
CA ALA A 258 14.50 -12.74 -7.28
C ALA A 258 13.40 -12.93 -8.33
N ALA A 259 12.25 -12.23 -8.16
CA ALA A 259 11.14 -12.24 -9.10
C ALA A 259 11.28 -11.22 -10.24
N GLY A 260 12.30 -10.36 -10.24
CA GLY A 260 12.45 -9.28 -11.21
C GLY A 260 11.46 -8.12 -11.02
N VAL A 261 10.78 -8.04 -9.88
CA VAL A 261 9.85 -6.96 -9.52
C VAL A 261 10.63 -5.71 -9.18
N ARG A 262 10.29 -4.59 -9.82
CA ARG A 262 10.88 -3.29 -9.47
C ARG A 262 10.53 -2.96 -8.02
N HIS A 263 11.51 -2.64 -7.21
CA HIS A 263 11.28 -2.39 -5.79
C HIS A 263 12.19 -1.31 -5.22
N LEU A 264 11.73 -0.73 -4.10
CA LEU A 264 12.51 0.15 -3.23
C LEU A 264 12.24 -0.23 -1.77
N SER A 265 13.10 0.21 -0.90
CA SER A 265 12.91 0.07 0.56
C SER A 265 12.87 1.45 1.21
N ARG A 266 12.08 1.59 2.26
CA ARG A 266 12.01 2.82 3.05
C ARG A 266 13.36 3.12 3.73
N ASP A 267 13.78 4.37 3.64
CA ASP A 267 14.94 4.89 4.37
C ASP A 267 14.52 5.54 5.70
N VAL A 268 13.44 6.31 5.72
CA VAL A 268 13.02 7.09 6.89
C VAL A 268 11.51 7.00 7.12
N PHE A 269 11.08 6.67 8.36
CA PHE A 269 9.73 7.03 8.81
C PHE A 269 9.72 8.49 9.25
N LEU A 270 8.72 9.22 8.78
CA LEU A 270 8.61 10.66 9.00
C LEU A 270 8.05 10.98 10.39
N ASP A 271 7.12 10.20 10.87
CA ASP A 271 6.20 10.53 11.96
C ASP A 271 6.06 9.43 13.03
N ASN A 272 7.16 8.70 13.30
CA ASN A 272 7.24 7.82 14.46
C ASN A 272 6.94 8.57 15.77
N GLU A 273 7.39 9.83 15.86
CA GLU A 273 7.03 10.78 16.88
C GLU A 273 6.26 11.94 16.22
N ARG A 274 5.01 12.18 16.70
CA ARG A 274 4.05 13.07 16.05
C ARG A 274 4.19 14.53 16.49
N THR A 275 5.44 15.00 16.69
CA THR A 275 5.74 16.40 16.94
C THR A 275 6.32 17.04 15.68
N PHE A 276 6.08 18.32 15.50
CA PHE A 276 6.61 19.06 14.35
C PHE A 276 8.14 18.99 14.29
N GLU A 277 8.79 19.10 15.45
CA GLU A 277 10.25 19.04 15.60
C GLU A 277 10.82 17.66 15.22
N ALA A 278 10.17 16.57 15.63
CA ALA A 278 10.60 15.21 15.30
C ALA A 278 10.41 14.92 13.81
N ILE A 279 9.29 15.35 13.23
CA ILE A 279 9.00 15.24 11.79
C ILE A 279 10.04 16.01 10.99
N ASP A 280 10.37 17.26 11.38
CA ASP A 280 11.41 18.07 10.72
C ASP A 280 12.79 17.39 10.80
N ALA A 281 13.14 16.85 11.98
CA ALA A 281 14.39 16.11 12.15
C ALA A 281 14.44 14.85 11.26
N ALA A 282 13.35 14.10 11.14
CA ALA A 282 13.25 12.94 10.25
C ALA A 282 13.38 13.36 8.78
N PHE A 283 12.71 14.41 8.38
CA PHE A 283 12.78 14.94 7.01
C PHE A 283 14.19 15.44 6.64
N ARG A 284 14.87 16.15 7.55
CA ARG A 284 16.27 16.56 7.36
C ARG A 284 17.23 15.37 7.24
N ARG A 285 17.00 14.27 7.97
CA ARG A 285 17.75 13.03 7.77
C ARG A 285 17.57 12.48 6.38
N ALA A 286 16.33 12.46 5.87
CA ALA A 286 16.05 12.04 4.50
C ALA A 286 16.73 12.92 3.45
N LEU A 287 16.71 14.25 3.61
CA LEU A 287 17.45 15.19 2.74
C LEU A 287 18.96 14.90 2.74
N THR A 288 19.52 14.59 3.91
CA THR A 288 20.95 14.25 4.05
C THR A 288 21.27 12.93 3.35
N LEU A 289 20.41 11.93 3.49
CA LEU A 289 20.54 10.63 2.80
C LEU A 289 20.45 10.81 1.29
N ALA A 290 19.42 11.54 0.79
CA ALA A 290 19.27 11.81 -0.62
C ALA A 290 20.51 12.49 -1.22
N ARG A 291 21.07 13.50 -0.54
CA ARG A 291 22.31 14.16 -0.97
C ARG A 291 23.53 13.23 -0.99
N LYS A 292 23.58 12.24 -0.09
CA LYS A 292 24.71 11.31 0.03
C LYS A 292 24.64 10.17 -0.98
N GLN A 293 23.46 9.63 -1.24
CA GLN A 293 23.27 8.42 -2.04
C GLN A 293 22.42 8.63 -3.30
N GLY A 294 22.06 9.89 -3.61
CA GLY A 294 21.26 10.27 -4.78
C GLY A 294 19.76 10.20 -4.57
N THR A 295 19.26 9.32 -3.71
CA THR A 295 17.83 9.13 -3.45
C THR A 295 17.55 8.90 -1.98
N ALA A 296 16.34 9.20 -1.50
CA ALA A 296 15.81 8.71 -0.23
C ALA A 296 14.30 8.48 -0.32
N LEU A 297 13.81 7.39 0.28
CA LEU A 297 12.40 7.08 0.36
C LEU A 297 11.88 7.30 1.77
N VAL A 298 10.85 8.14 1.86
CA VAL A 298 10.22 8.56 3.12
C VAL A 298 8.81 8.02 3.17
N ILE A 299 8.42 7.44 4.30
CA ILE A 299 7.04 7.06 4.58
C ILE A 299 6.52 7.87 5.77
N GLY A 300 5.33 8.43 5.65
CA GLY A 300 4.55 9.07 6.70
C GLY A 300 3.10 8.63 6.67
N HIS A 301 2.31 9.12 7.63
CA HIS A 301 0.89 8.77 7.78
C HIS A 301 0.04 10.05 7.77
N PRO A 302 -1.29 9.97 7.56
CA PRO A 302 -2.14 11.16 7.43
C PRO A 302 -2.49 11.78 8.80
N TYR A 303 -1.50 11.91 9.70
CA TYR A 303 -1.67 12.62 10.95
C TYR A 303 -1.77 14.13 10.72
N PRO A 304 -2.53 14.85 11.53
CA PRO A 304 -2.66 16.31 11.40
C PRO A 304 -1.30 17.02 11.33
N GLN A 305 -0.35 16.61 12.18
CA GLN A 305 0.98 17.21 12.27
C GLN A 305 1.82 16.93 11.01
N THR A 306 1.75 15.70 10.49
CA THR A 306 2.45 15.31 9.25
C THR A 306 1.91 16.08 8.05
N LEU A 307 0.57 16.19 7.94
CA LEU A 307 -0.06 16.95 6.88
C LEU A 307 0.32 18.42 6.93
N GLU A 308 0.22 19.04 8.11
CA GLU A 308 0.60 20.44 8.31
C GLU A 308 2.07 20.69 7.98
N TYR A 309 2.96 19.79 8.42
CA TYR A 309 4.39 19.88 8.11
C TYR A 309 4.65 19.82 6.59
N LEU A 310 4.05 18.85 5.89
CA LEU A 310 4.24 18.69 4.45
C LEU A 310 3.67 19.87 3.66
N GLU A 311 2.49 20.39 4.04
CA GLU A 311 1.88 21.56 3.41
C GLU A 311 2.77 22.82 3.52
N GLN A 312 3.47 22.98 4.66
CA GLN A 312 4.38 24.10 4.88
C GLN A 312 5.75 23.88 4.21
N ARG A 313 6.23 22.65 4.18
CA ARG A 313 7.64 22.37 3.82
C ARG A 313 7.87 22.06 2.36
N LEU A 314 6.93 21.36 1.70
CA LEU A 314 7.13 20.92 0.32
C LEU A 314 7.25 22.08 -0.69
N PRO A 315 6.48 23.19 -0.57
CA PRO A 315 6.62 24.32 -1.50
C PRO A 315 8.00 24.98 -1.51
N ASP A 316 8.83 24.72 -0.49
CA ASP A 316 10.17 25.30 -0.32
C ASP A 316 11.32 24.40 -0.84
N LEU A 317 11.00 23.26 -1.44
CA LEU A 317 11.96 22.30 -2.00
C LEU A 317 12.17 22.56 -3.49
#